data_0fa8905c7a1a14c0c48b4554b7f63c9f
#
_entry.id   0fa8905c7a1a14c0c48b4554b7f63c9f
#
_cell.length_a   1.000
_cell.length_b   1.000
_cell.length_c   1.000
_cell.angle_alpha   90.00
_cell.angle_beta   90.00
_cell.angle_gamma   90.00
#
_symmetry.space_group_name_H-M   'P 1'
#
loop_
_entity.id
_entity.type
_entity.pdbx_description
1 polymer ?
#
loop_
_entity_poly.entity_id
_entity_poly.type
_entity_poly.pdbx_seq_one_letter_code
_entity_poly.pdbx_strand_id
1 'polypeptide(L)'
;MAGLHLETHAMRTTPIGSDADARRSCLYECRVLHHRRAPREHRFTYGLFLLSVDLDDLPALDRRLRLLSRNRRNLYEFRDRDHLEHPDPGGSPDLKSSIRSWLSAQGIATDPDVRIQLITLPRVAGYVFNPVSFYFVTTTAGAPVCAVVEVGNTFGELKAYVVPPEGAGSRELSSFRFHRVVPKEFYVSPFSDLDVRFDFNLKAPGNRLEIIINDVT
;
A
#
# COMPACT_ATOMS: atom_id res chain seq x y z
N MET A 1 -21.08 12.09 -6.18
CA MET A 1 -20.05 11.59 -5.22
C MET A 1 -19.91 10.10 -5.41
N ALA A 2 -18.80 9.66 -5.96
CA ALA A 2 -18.42 8.26 -5.96
C ALA A 2 -17.42 8.08 -4.84
N GLY A 3 -17.78 7.45 -3.75
CA GLY A 3 -16.86 7.12 -2.67
C GLY A 3 -16.44 5.68 -2.83
N LEU A 4 -15.15 5.42 -2.98
CA LEU A 4 -14.57 4.11 -2.82
C LEU A 4 -14.36 3.89 -1.32
N HIS A 5 -15.33 3.29 -0.64
CA HIS A 5 -15.15 2.82 0.72
C HIS A 5 -14.42 1.47 0.66
N LEU A 6 -13.13 1.51 0.86
CA LEU A 6 -12.33 0.33 1.09
C LEU A 6 -12.30 0.09 2.62
N GLU A 7 -13.38 -0.44 3.18
CA GLU A 7 -13.32 -1.01 4.52
C GLU A 7 -12.67 -2.39 4.41
N THR A 8 -11.41 -2.47 4.69
CA THR A 8 -10.74 -3.75 4.84
C THR A 8 -10.82 -4.17 6.31
N HIS A 9 -11.79 -4.98 6.65
CA HIS A 9 -11.76 -5.74 7.88
C HIS A 9 -10.90 -6.99 7.62
N ALA A 10 -9.62 -6.91 7.91
CA ALA A 10 -8.76 -8.09 7.88
C ALA A 10 -9.15 -9.01 9.03
N MET A 11 -9.66 -10.19 8.71
CA MET A 11 -10.11 -11.14 9.71
C MET A 11 -8.98 -12.02 10.26
N ARG A 12 -7.81 -12.11 9.59
CA ARG A 12 -6.66 -12.89 10.04
C ARG A 12 -5.35 -12.38 9.43
N THR A 13 -4.34 -12.24 10.29
CA THR A 13 -2.95 -12.20 9.86
C THR A 13 -2.39 -13.61 9.92
N THR A 14 -1.97 -14.16 8.79
CA THR A 14 -1.16 -15.39 8.78
C THR A 14 0.30 -14.99 8.63
N PRO A 15 1.15 -15.15 9.66
CA PRO A 15 2.57 -14.86 9.58
C PRO A 15 3.22 -15.71 8.48
N ILE A 16 4.03 -15.08 7.66
CA ILE A 16 4.81 -15.78 6.65
C ILE A 16 6.20 -16.10 7.26
N GLY A 17 6.30 -17.14 8.11
CA GLY A 17 7.56 -17.59 8.65
C GLY A 17 7.50 -18.10 10.10
N SER A 18 8.52 -18.86 10.50
CA SER A 18 8.58 -19.54 11.80
C SER A 18 9.33 -18.77 12.90
N ASP A 19 10.11 -17.73 12.58
CA ASP A 19 10.91 -16.99 13.56
C ASP A 19 10.21 -15.72 14.05
N ALA A 20 10.52 -15.31 15.27
CA ALA A 20 9.97 -14.12 15.91
C ALA A 20 10.26 -12.81 15.11
N ASP A 21 11.33 -12.79 14.32
CA ASP A 21 11.68 -11.71 13.40
C ASP A 21 10.86 -11.74 12.09
N ALA A 22 10.36 -12.92 11.72
CA ALA A 22 9.54 -13.14 10.52
C ALA A 22 8.07 -12.70 10.66
N ARG A 23 7.67 -12.08 11.78
CA ARG A 23 6.32 -11.58 12.04
C ARG A 23 5.99 -10.27 11.33
N ARG A 24 6.95 -9.71 10.57
CA ARG A 24 6.75 -8.44 9.87
C ARG A 24 6.03 -8.59 8.54
N SER A 25 6.18 -9.75 7.89
CA SER A 25 5.50 -10.05 6.64
C SER A 25 4.37 -11.04 6.87
N CYS A 26 3.19 -10.73 6.35
CA CYS A 26 1.99 -11.53 6.56
C CYS A 26 1.03 -11.44 5.38
N LEU A 27 0.02 -12.28 5.37
CA LEU A 27 -1.15 -12.17 4.51
C LEU A 27 -2.32 -11.62 5.32
N TYR A 28 -2.96 -10.58 4.81
CA TYR A 28 -4.25 -10.13 5.28
C TYR A 28 -5.35 -10.73 4.43
N GLU A 29 -6.25 -11.46 5.04
CA GLU A 29 -7.52 -11.82 4.43
C GLU A 29 -8.47 -10.63 4.60
N CYS A 30 -8.86 -10.00 3.50
CA CYS A 30 -9.56 -8.73 3.50
C CYS A 30 -10.96 -8.87 2.93
N ARG A 31 -11.89 -8.11 3.48
CA ARG A 31 -13.18 -7.82 2.87
C ARG A 31 -13.18 -6.38 2.40
N VAL A 32 -13.38 -6.18 1.12
CA VAL A 32 -13.41 -4.87 0.48
C VAL A 32 -14.86 -4.48 0.21
N LEU A 33 -15.26 -3.31 0.68
CA LEU A 33 -16.55 -2.71 0.38
C LEU A 33 -16.34 -1.57 -0.61
N HIS A 34 -16.96 -1.68 -1.77
CA HIS A 34 -17.11 -0.60 -2.72
C HIS A 34 -18.49 0.02 -2.59
N HIS A 35 -18.54 1.34 -2.39
CA HIS A 35 -19.78 2.07 -2.32
C HIS A 35 -19.71 3.33 -3.18
N ARG A 36 -20.36 3.31 -4.34
CA ARG A 36 -20.55 4.46 -5.21
C ARG A 36 -21.96 5.00 -5.00
N ARG A 37 -22.08 6.29 -4.66
CA ARG A 37 -23.38 6.94 -4.40
C ARG A 37 -24.01 7.59 -5.63
N ALA A 38 -23.19 8.07 -6.59
CA ALA A 38 -23.65 8.75 -7.78
C ALA A 38 -22.88 8.26 -9.02
N PRO A 39 -23.44 8.36 -10.25
CA PRO A 39 -24.80 8.78 -10.63
C PRO A 39 -25.89 7.77 -10.27
N ARG A 40 -25.52 6.53 -9.96
CA ARG A 40 -26.39 5.48 -9.43
C ARG A 40 -25.69 4.83 -8.24
N GLU A 41 -26.44 4.63 -7.16
CA GLU A 41 -25.91 3.91 -6.01
C GLU A 41 -25.56 2.49 -6.44
N HIS A 42 -24.33 2.11 -6.12
CA HIS A 42 -23.83 0.77 -6.34
C HIS A 42 -22.95 0.37 -5.17
N ARG A 43 -23.36 -0.68 -4.47
CA ARG A 43 -22.65 -1.20 -3.30
C ARG A 43 -22.41 -2.69 -3.47
N PHE A 44 -21.17 -3.11 -3.35
CA PHE A 44 -20.81 -4.51 -3.38
C PHE A 44 -19.62 -4.79 -2.48
N THR A 45 -19.54 -6.04 -2.03
CA THR A 45 -18.46 -6.50 -1.16
C THR A 45 -17.84 -7.75 -1.77
N TYR A 46 -16.51 -7.85 -1.70
CA TYR A 46 -15.78 -9.04 -2.12
C TYR A 46 -14.61 -9.32 -1.18
N GLY A 47 -14.19 -10.60 -1.17
CA GLY A 47 -13.00 -11.03 -0.44
C GLY A 47 -11.78 -11.02 -1.33
N LEU A 48 -10.64 -10.63 -0.76
CA LEU A 48 -9.33 -10.76 -1.37
C LEU A 48 -8.28 -10.96 -0.29
N PHE A 49 -7.08 -11.33 -0.67
CA PHE A 49 -5.94 -11.27 0.25
C PHE A 49 -4.97 -10.16 -0.20
N LEU A 50 -4.32 -9.54 0.78
CA LEU A 50 -3.25 -8.59 0.55
C LEU A 50 -1.95 -9.15 1.15
N LEU A 51 -0.88 -9.06 0.37
CA LEU A 51 0.46 -9.36 0.85
C LEU A 51 0.98 -8.12 1.59
N SER A 52 1.34 -8.29 2.85
CA SER A 52 2.03 -7.28 3.65
C SER A 52 3.48 -7.71 3.82
N VAL A 53 4.40 -6.93 3.27
CA VAL A 53 5.82 -7.27 3.22
C VAL A 53 6.67 -6.15 3.79
N ASP A 54 7.51 -6.45 4.77
CA ASP A 54 8.66 -5.62 5.09
C ASP A 54 9.67 -5.76 3.95
N LEU A 55 10.06 -4.64 3.33
CA LEU A 55 10.96 -4.68 2.17
C LEU A 55 12.31 -5.29 2.48
N ASP A 56 12.75 -5.22 3.73
CA ASP A 56 14.00 -5.86 4.18
C ASP A 56 13.86 -7.40 4.25
N ASP A 57 12.62 -7.93 4.37
CA ASP A 57 12.35 -9.38 4.40
C ASP A 57 12.27 -9.99 2.99
N LEU A 58 12.07 -9.20 1.93
CA LEU A 58 11.85 -9.69 0.56
C LEU A 58 12.88 -10.74 0.09
N PRO A 59 14.21 -10.54 0.31
CA PRO A 59 15.19 -11.54 -0.11
C PRO A 59 15.05 -12.87 0.64
N ALA A 60 14.63 -12.85 1.90
CA ALA A 60 14.39 -14.04 2.69
C ALA A 60 13.11 -14.76 2.24
N LEU A 61 12.04 -14.02 1.97
CA LEU A 61 10.77 -14.55 1.47
C LEU A 61 10.95 -15.23 0.10
N ASP A 62 11.70 -14.60 -0.82
CA ASP A 62 11.99 -15.15 -2.15
C ASP A 62 12.74 -16.50 -2.09
N ARG A 63 13.63 -16.67 -1.09
CA ARG A 63 14.36 -17.95 -0.90
C ARG A 63 13.50 -19.04 -0.22
N ARG A 64 12.57 -18.64 0.65
CA ARG A 64 11.82 -19.59 1.51
C ARG A 64 10.49 -20.03 0.91
N LEU A 65 9.83 -19.15 0.16
CA LEU A 65 8.50 -19.42 -0.36
C LEU A 65 8.56 -20.05 -1.75
N ARG A 66 8.05 -21.26 -1.86
CA ARG A 66 8.08 -22.01 -3.15
C ARG A 66 7.14 -21.42 -4.19
N LEU A 67 6.04 -20.80 -3.77
CA LEU A 67 4.99 -20.28 -4.65
C LEU A 67 5.06 -18.76 -4.87
N LEU A 68 5.90 -18.03 -4.13
CA LEU A 68 6.16 -16.60 -4.27
C LEU A 68 7.59 -16.39 -4.73
N SER A 69 7.80 -15.50 -5.69
CA SER A 69 9.14 -15.10 -6.15
C SER A 69 9.22 -13.58 -6.32
N ARG A 70 10.41 -13.02 -6.08
CA ARG A 70 10.74 -11.63 -6.42
C ARG A 70 11.36 -11.56 -7.83
N ASN A 71 10.83 -10.71 -8.69
CA ASN A 71 11.32 -10.42 -10.04
C ASN A 71 11.46 -11.64 -10.97
N ARG A 72 10.87 -12.77 -10.64
CA ARG A 72 10.87 -14.02 -11.40
C ARG A 72 9.44 -14.54 -11.57
N ARG A 73 9.19 -15.35 -12.63
CA ARG A 73 7.90 -16.01 -12.85
C ARG A 73 7.64 -17.06 -11.78
N ASN A 74 6.44 -17.03 -11.20
CA ASN A 74 5.92 -18.02 -10.26
C ASN A 74 4.39 -17.95 -10.24
N LEU A 75 3.73 -18.73 -9.35
CA LEU A 75 2.30 -18.60 -9.11
C LEU A 75 1.95 -17.23 -8.55
N TYR A 76 2.70 -16.78 -7.53
CA TYR A 76 2.66 -15.41 -7.01
C TYR A 76 3.98 -14.72 -7.32
N GLU A 77 3.91 -13.51 -7.86
CA GLU A 77 5.09 -12.75 -8.23
C GLU A 77 5.04 -11.38 -7.57
N PHE A 78 6.08 -11.03 -6.86
CA PHE A 78 6.37 -9.67 -6.45
C PHE A 78 7.34 -9.07 -7.47
N ARG A 79 6.95 -7.98 -8.12
CA ARG A 79 7.78 -7.31 -9.12
C ARG A 79 8.07 -5.90 -8.66
N ASP A 80 9.33 -5.56 -8.47
CA ASP A 80 9.74 -4.21 -8.05
C ASP A 80 9.21 -3.13 -9.02
N ARG A 81 9.20 -3.44 -10.32
CA ARG A 81 8.71 -2.55 -11.39
C ARG A 81 7.19 -2.25 -11.36
N ASP A 82 6.42 -3.00 -10.59
CA ASP A 82 4.97 -2.79 -10.44
C ASP A 82 4.66 -1.75 -9.35
N HIS A 83 5.69 -1.20 -8.72
CA HIS A 83 5.60 -0.32 -7.57
C HIS A 83 6.44 0.93 -7.78
N LEU A 84 5.90 2.05 -7.39
CA LEU A 84 6.45 3.40 -7.40
C LEU A 84 7.34 3.64 -8.63
N GLU A 85 6.74 4.22 -9.67
CA GLU A 85 7.44 4.51 -10.92
C GLU A 85 8.83 5.06 -10.65
N HIS A 86 9.83 4.35 -11.15
CA HIS A 86 11.23 4.75 -11.02
C HIS A 86 11.46 6.05 -11.79
N PRO A 87 11.80 7.15 -11.12
CA PRO A 87 12.11 8.39 -11.83
C PRO A 87 13.44 8.32 -12.59
N ASP A 88 14.18 7.21 -12.47
CA ASP A 88 15.52 7.09 -13.04
C ASP A 88 15.66 5.83 -13.90
N PRO A 89 15.86 5.96 -15.23
CA PRO A 89 16.19 4.84 -16.12
C PRO A 89 17.50 4.11 -15.76
N GLY A 90 18.37 4.75 -14.98
CA GLY A 90 19.60 4.19 -14.42
C GLY A 90 19.40 3.48 -13.08
N GLY A 91 18.19 3.39 -12.64
CA GLY A 91 17.53 2.77 -11.51
C GLY A 91 18.36 2.29 -10.33
N SER A 92 18.01 2.73 -9.13
CA SER A 92 18.47 2.08 -7.91
C SER A 92 18.12 0.57 -7.98
N PRO A 93 19.06 -0.33 -7.69
CA PRO A 93 18.83 -1.77 -7.81
C PRO A 93 17.83 -2.31 -6.77
N ASP A 94 17.28 -1.45 -5.90
CA ASP A 94 16.47 -1.83 -4.76
C ASP A 94 15.25 -0.92 -4.58
N LEU A 95 14.06 -1.53 -4.46
CA LEU A 95 12.79 -0.83 -4.31
C LEU A 95 12.77 0.10 -3.09
N LYS A 96 13.39 -0.30 -1.97
CA LYS A 96 13.47 0.52 -0.76
C LYS A 96 14.23 1.84 -1.02
N SER A 97 15.35 1.75 -1.72
CA SER A 97 16.14 2.93 -2.10
C SER A 97 15.38 3.86 -3.03
N SER A 98 14.60 3.30 -3.95
CA SER A 98 13.73 4.06 -4.87
C SER A 98 12.66 4.83 -4.13
N ILE A 99 11.98 4.16 -3.19
CA ILE A 99 10.95 4.80 -2.35
C ILE A 99 11.56 5.93 -1.52
N ARG A 100 12.76 5.72 -0.94
CA ARG A 100 13.46 6.75 -0.17
C ARG A 100 13.85 7.96 -1.03
N SER A 101 14.35 7.72 -2.24
CA SER A 101 14.68 8.78 -3.19
C SER A 101 13.43 9.57 -3.59
N TRP A 102 12.33 8.88 -3.84
CA TRP A 102 11.05 9.51 -4.15
C TRP A 102 10.54 10.35 -2.96
N LEU A 103 10.60 9.82 -1.72
CA LEU A 103 10.22 10.56 -0.51
C LEU A 103 11.09 11.81 -0.31
N SER A 104 12.40 11.71 -0.57
CA SER A 104 13.30 12.85 -0.53
C SER A 104 12.91 13.94 -1.53
N ALA A 105 12.51 13.55 -2.74
CA ALA A 105 11.99 14.48 -3.75
C ALA A 105 10.66 15.14 -3.33
N GLN A 106 9.88 14.48 -2.44
CA GLN A 106 8.69 15.06 -1.82
C GLN A 106 9.01 15.89 -0.56
N GLY A 107 10.28 16.13 -0.24
CA GLY A 107 10.73 16.90 0.94
C GLY A 107 10.74 16.10 2.24
N ILE A 108 10.62 14.77 2.19
CA ILE A 108 10.63 13.88 3.36
C ILE A 108 11.99 13.20 3.46
N ALA A 109 12.80 13.66 4.39
CA ALA A 109 14.07 13.00 4.71
C ALA A 109 13.82 11.69 5.48
N THR A 110 14.52 10.63 5.08
CA THR A 110 14.46 9.35 5.76
C THR A 110 15.86 8.82 6.05
N ASP A 111 16.04 8.20 7.19
CA ASP A 111 17.30 7.50 7.50
C ASP A 111 17.50 6.32 6.54
N PRO A 112 18.76 5.90 6.30
CA PRO A 112 19.07 4.71 5.52
C PRO A 112 18.37 3.43 6.04
N ASP A 113 18.23 3.31 7.33
CA ASP A 113 17.70 2.13 8.04
C ASP A 113 16.18 2.23 8.29
N VAL A 114 15.50 3.21 7.68
CA VAL A 114 14.04 3.33 7.75
C VAL A 114 13.37 2.01 7.35
N ARG A 115 12.29 1.64 8.02
CA ARG A 115 11.50 0.46 7.67
C ARG A 115 10.36 0.84 6.76
N ILE A 116 10.12 0.04 5.74
CA ILE A 116 9.02 0.23 4.80
C ILE A 116 8.23 -1.06 4.72
N GLN A 117 6.99 -1.02 5.19
CA GLN A 117 6.05 -2.10 5.06
C GLN A 117 5.12 -1.81 3.89
N LEU A 118 5.19 -2.64 2.86
CA LEU A 118 4.36 -2.55 1.67
C LEU A 118 3.18 -3.50 1.76
N ILE A 119 1.97 -2.99 1.56
CA ILE A 119 0.74 -3.77 1.47
C ILE A 119 0.22 -3.66 0.05
N THR A 120 0.14 -4.79 -0.64
CA THR A 120 -0.15 -4.83 -2.08
C THR A 120 -0.74 -6.16 -2.52
N LEU A 121 -1.28 -6.21 -3.74
CA LEU A 121 -1.64 -7.43 -4.43
C LEU A 121 -0.45 -7.93 -5.27
N PRO A 122 0.02 -9.16 -5.06
CA PRO A 122 1.04 -9.74 -5.94
C PRO A 122 0.44 -10.09 -7.31
N ARG A 123 1.28 -10.26 -8.31
CA ARG A 123 0.85 -10.90 -9.55
C ARG A 123 0.44 -12.35 -9.29
N VAL A 124 -0.57 -12.82 -10.00
CA VAL A 124 -1.00 -14.22 -9.98
C VAL A 124 -0.80 -14.78 -11.38
N ALA A 125 0.07 -15.79 -11.52
CA ALA A 125 0.43 -16.40 -12.79
C ALA A 125 0.81 -15.37 -13.88
N GLY A 126 1.51 -14.31 -13.50
CA GLY A 126 1.95 -13.22 -14.39
C GLY A 126 0.95 -12.10 -14.58
N TYR A 127 -0.32 -12.28 -14.22
CA TYR A 127 -1.34 -11.23 -14.30
C TYR A 127 -1.29 -10.31 -13.07
N VAL A 128 -1.31 -9.00 -13.30
CA VAL A 128 -1.41 -8.00 -12.23
C VAL A 128 -2.74 -7.25 -12.34
N PHE A 129 -3.42 -7.18 -11.21
CA PHE A 129 -4.52 -6.25 -11.00
C PHE A 129 -4.36 -5.68 -9.61
N ASN A 130 -3.66 -4.56 -9.52
CA ASN A 130 -3.32 -3.90 -8.26
C ASN A 130 -3.78 -2.44 -8.31
N PRO A 131 -5.04 -2.16 -7.92
CA PRO A 131 -5.59 -0.80 -8.02
C PRO A 131 -4.99 0.15 -6.98
N VAL A 132 -4.42 -0.38 -5.90
CA VAL A 132 -3.82 0.44 -4.86
C VAL A 132 -2.77 -0.34 -4.06
N SER A 133 -1.65 0.32 -3.76
CA SER A 133 -0.63 -0.14 -2.81
C SER A 133 -0.45 0.87 -1.69
N PHE A 134 -0.09 0.38 -0.50
CA PHE A 134 0.13 1.20 0.68
C PHE A 134 1.53 0.93 1.22
N TYR A 135 2.29 2.00 1.46
CA TYR A 135 3.63 1.93 2.06
C TYR A 135 3.56 2.63 3.40
N PHE A 136 3.86 1.92 4.47
CA PHE A 136 3.98 2.48 5.82
C PHE A 136 5.45 2.62 6.17
N VAL A 137 5.88 3.86 6.33
CA VAL A 137 7.28 4.22 6.57
C VAL A 137 7.46 4.55 8.03
N THR A 138 8.37 3.83 8.69
CA THR A 138 8.64 4.00 10.12
C THR A 138 10.14 4.06 10.38
N THR A 139 10.54 4.77 11.42
CA THR A 139 11.92 4.73 11.91
C THR A 139 12.26 3.32 12.44
N THR A 140 13.55 3.04 12.68
CA THR A 140 13.99 1.80 13.35
C THR A 140 13.42 1.65 14.76
N ALA A 141 13.13 2.77 15.44
CA ALA A 141 12.45 2.80 16.73
C ALA A 141 10.94 2.56 16.66
N GLY A 142 10.37 2.41 15.45
CA GLY A 142 8.96 2.19 15.22
C GLY A 142 8.10 3.47 15.20
N ALA A 143 8.71 4.66 15.24
CA ALA A 143 7.95 5.91 15.10
C ALA A 143 7.49 6.09 13.63
N PRO A 144 6.25 6.54 13.39
CA PRO A 144 5.75 6.76 12.04
C PRO A 144 6.43 7.97 11.40
N VAL A 145 6.85 7.81 10.14
CA VAL A 145 7.36 8.90 9.29
C VAL A 145 6.24 9.40 8.38
N CYS A 146 5.66 8.52 7.59
CA CYS A 146 4.51 8.78 6.73
C CYS A 146 3.91 7.47 6.25
N ALA A 147 2.73 7.55 5.62
CA ALA A 147 2.27 6.54 4.70
C ALA A 147 2.33 7.07 3.27
N VAL A 148 2.43 6.18 2.29
CA VAL A 148 2.28 6.50 0.87
C VAL A 148 1.15 5.65 0.31
N VAL A 149 0.23 6.26 -0.40
CA VAL A 149 -0.84 5.57 -1.13
C VAL A 149 -0.54 5.70 -2.61
N GLU A 150 -0.28 4.60 -3.26
CA GLU A 150 -0.06 4.53 -4.70
C GLU A 150 -1.33 3.98 -5.35
N VAL A 151 -1.99 4.82 -6.13
CA VAL A 151 -3.25 4.47 -6.82
C VAL A 151 -2.96 4.23 -8.28
N GLY A 152 -3.43 3.11 -8.79
CA GLY A 152 -3.36 2.75 -10.20
C GLY A 152 -4.71 2.92 -10.91
N ASN A 153 -4.68 3.26 -12.20
CA ASN A 153 -5.85 3.26 -13.04
C ASN A 153 -5.85 2.09 -14.04
N THR A 154 -6.95 1.93 -14.75
CA THR A 154 -7.09 0.88 -15.78
C THR A 154 -6.23 1.13 -17.03
N PHE A 155 -5.63 2.31 -17.17
CA PHE A 155 -4.73 2.67 -18.28
C PHE A 155 -3.27 2.38 -17.96
N GLY A 156 -2.96 1.89 -16.74
CA GLY A 156 -1.61 1.56 -16.31
C GLY A 156 -0.83 2.75 -15.73
N GLU A 157 -1.49 3.89 -15.51
CA GLU A 157 -0.87 5.02 -14.81
C GLU A 157 -0.90 4.79 -13.30
N LEU A 158 0.17 5.15 -12.63
CA LEU A 158 0.34 5.09 -11.18
C LEU A 158 0.55 6.49 -10.63
N LYS A 159 -0.10 6.83 -9.53
CA LYS A 159 0.09 8.09 -8.82
C LYS A 159 0.26 7.83 -7.33
N ALA A 160 1.34 8.35 -6.76
CA ALA A 160 1.63 8.18 -5.35
C ALA A 160 1.36 9.47 -4.56
N TYR A 161 0.76 9.32 -3.38
CA TYR A 161 0.39 10.40 -2.48
C TYR A 161 0.99 10.17 -1.11
N VAL A 162 1.68 11.16 -0.57
CA VAL A 162 2.16 11.13 0.81
C VAL A 162 1.01 11.45 1.76
N VAL A 163 0.84 10.62 2.78
CA VAL A 163 -0.15 10.80 3.85
C VAL A 163 0.59 10.92 5.18
N PRO A 164 0.57 12.09 5.84
CA PRO A 164 1.27 12.29 7.10
C PRO A 164 0.58 11.53 8.24
N PRO A 165 1.30 11.21 9.33
CA PRO A 165 0.70 10.67 10.53
C PRO A 165 -0.17 11.73 11.23
N GLU A 166 -1.28 11.30 11.83
CA GLU A 166 -2.11 12.13 12.70
C GLU A 166 -1.63 12.02 14.15
N GLY A 167 -1.42 13.17 14.78
CA GLY A 167 -1.16 13.27 16.23
C GLY A 167 0.27 12.84 16.62
N ALA A 168 0.91 13.67 17.43
CA ALA A 168 2.13 13.29 18.13
C ALA A 168 1.74 12.64 19.46
N GLY A 169 2.07 11.37 19.70
CA GLY A 169 2.04 10.90 21.08
C GLY A 169 1.61 9.48 21.41
N SER A 170 1.35 8.60 20.48
CA SER A 170 1.14 7.19 20.81
C SER A 170 2.46 6.41 20.81
N ARG A 171 2.68 5.56 21.82
CA ARG A 171 3.86 4.69 21.92
C ARG A 171 3.71 3.37 21.15
N GLU A 172 2.51 3.06 20.68
CA GLU A 172 2.21 1.79 20.03
C GLU A 172 1.99 2.00 18.53
N LEU A 173 2.81 1.35 17.68
CA LEU A 173 2.77 1.49 16.24
C LEU A 173 1.35 1.24 15.66
N SER A 174 0.65 0.23 16.18
CA SER A 174 -0.69 -0.16 15.74
C SER A 174 -1.78 0.88 16.04
N SER A 175 -1.48 1.94 16.81
CA SER A 175 -2.43 3.01 17.14
C SER A 175 -2.31 4.24 16.24
N PHE A 176 -1.25 4.34 15.42
CA PHE A 176 -1.06 5.50 14.55
C PHE A 176 -2.08 5.50 13.42
N ARG A 177 -2.61 6.70 13.15
CA ARG A 177 -3.45 7.00 12.01
C ARG A 177 -2.71 7.92 11.06
N PHE A 178 -3.09 7.83 9.79
CA PHE A 178 -2.58 8.69 8.72
C PHE A 178 -3.79 9.23 7.99
N HIS A 179 -3.83 10.55 7.81
CA HIS A 179 -4.94 11.20 7.14
C HIS A 179 -4.48 12.31 6.21
N ARG A 180 -5.08 12.36 5.04
CA ARG A 180 -4.89 13.47 4.11
C ARG A 180 -6.00 13.52 3.07
N VAL A 181 -6.45 14.73 2.78
CA VAL A 181 -7.32 15.01 1.64
C VAL A 181 -6.46 15.62 0.52
N VAL A 182 -6.49 15.02 -0.67
CA VAL A 182 -5.68 15.45 -1.83
C VAL A 182 -6.54 15.55 -3.09
N PRO A 183 -6.23 16.47 -4.02
CA PRO A 183 -6.87 16.49 -5.33
C PRO A 183 -6.63 15.17 -6.08
N LYS A 184 -7.62 14.72 -6.82
CA LYS A 184 -7.49 13.58 -7.73
C LYS A 184 -6.88 14.08 -9.04
N GLU A 185 -5.56 13.95 -9.16
CA GLU A 185 -4.79 14.54 -10.25
C GLU A 185 -4.79 13.70 -11.55
N PHE A 186 -5.54 12.58 -11.60
CA PHE A 186 -5.61 11.73 -12.79
C PHE A 186 -6.93 10.92 -12.84
N TYR A 187 -7.27 10.44 -14.05
CA TYR A 187 -8.48 9.64 -14.24
C TYR A 187 -8.30 8.23 -13.69
N VAL A 188 -8.91 7.95 -12.54
CA VAL A 188 -8.95 6.58 -11.96
C VAL A 188 -10.08 5.76 -12.57
N SER A 189 -11.14 6.42 -13.04
CA SER A 189 -12.32 5.79 -13.64
C SER A 189 -12.98 6.74 -14.65
N PRO A 190 -13.50 6.25 -15.77
CA PRO A 190 -14.22 7.07 -16.75
C PRO A 190 -15.52 7.72 -16.19
N PHE A 191 -15.90 7.36 -14.96
CA PHE A 191 -17.10 7.86 -14.28
C PHE A 191 -16.80 8.88 -13.17
N SER A 192 -15.56 9.34 -13.02
CA SER A 192 -15.19 10.31 -11.97
C SER A 192 -14.87 11.68 -12.56
N ASP A 193 -15.53 12.73 -12.01
CA ASP A 193 -15.23 14.11 -12.33
C ASP A 193 -13.86 14.54 -11.80
N LEU A 194 -13.22 15.53 -12.43
CA LEU A 194 -11.91 16.06 -12.07
C LEU A 194 -11.92 16.88 -10.77
N ASP A 195 -13.08 17.35 -10.30
CA ASP A 195 -13.22 18.12 -9.05
C ASP A 195 -13.30 17.23 -7.79
N VAL A 196 -13.02 15.95 -7.94
CA VAL A 196 -13.04 14.99 -6.84
C VAL A 196 -11.68 14.97 -6.13
N ARG A 197 -11.72 14.86 -4.82
CA ARG A 197 -10.54 14.70 -3.95
C ARG A 197 -10.56 13.33 -3.31
N PHE A 198 -9.39 12.74 -3.09
CA PHE A 198 -9.26 11.58 -2.24
C PHE A 198 -9.15 12.00 -0.78
N ASP A 199 -9.93 11.37 0.08
CA ASP A 199 -9.81 11.43 1.53
C ASP A 199 -9.26 10.09 2.03
N PHE A 200 -7.96 10.07 2.31
CA PHE A 200 -7.25 8.88 2.80
C PHE A 200 -7.30 8.84 4.33
N ASN A 201 -7.86 7.76 4.85
CA ASN A 201 -7.88 7.45 6.28
C ASN A 201 -7.28 6.06 6.48
N LEU A 202 -6.06 6.01 6.99
CA LEU A 202 -5.31 4.77 7.14
C LEU A 202 -4.95 4.57 8.60
N LYS A 203 -5.00 3.33 9.06
CA LYS A 203 -4.43 2.92 10.33
C LYS A 203 -3.17 2.11 10.10
N ALA A 204 -2.15 2.31 10.91
CA ALA A 204 -0.93 1.53 10.82
C ALA A 204 -1.23 0.03 10.88
N PRO A 205 -0.57 -0.79 10.04
CA PRO A 205 -0.82 -2.22 9.99
C PRO A 205 -0.48 -2.90 11.32
N GLY A 206 -1.36 -3.78 11.75
CA GLY A 206 -1.24 -4.56 12.98
C GLY A 206 -1.94 -5.91 12.82
N ASN A 207 -2.58 -6.41 13.87
CA ASN A 207 -3.41 -7.62 13.80
C ASN A 207 -4.64 -7.44 12.88
N ARG A 208 -5.00 -6.19 12.62
CA ARG A 208 -6.04 -5.80 11.67
C ARG A 208 -5.53 -4.70 10.77
N LEU A 209 -5.98 -4.71 9.52
CA LEU A 209 -5.76 -3.65 8.56
C LEU A 209 -7.06 -2.85 8.40
N GLU A 210 -6.99 -1.55 8.65
CA GLU A 210 -8.11 -0.62 8.50
C GLU A 210 -7.70 0.47 7.52
N ILE A 211 -8.33 0.51 6.36
CA ILE A 211 -8.06 1.48 5.30
C ILE A 211 -9.39 1.97 4.75
N ILE A 212 -9.57 3.28 4.72
CA ILE A 212 -10.73 3.94 4.14
C ILE A 212 -10.24 4.97 3.13
N ILE A 213 -10.74 4.88 1.91
CA ILE A 213 -10.51 5.86 0.85
C ILE A 213 -11.87 6.37 0.39
N ASN A 214 -12.13 7.65 0.60
CA ASN A 214 -13.35 8.30 0.16
C ASN A 214 -13.05 9.24 -1.01
N ASP A 215 -13.99 9.32 -1.95
CA ASP A 215 -14.07 10.41 -2.90
C ASP A 215 -14.93 11.52 -2.27
N VAL A 216 -14.36 12.72 -2.13
CA VAL A 216 -15.03 13.91 -1.60
C VAL A 216 -14.98 15.06 -2.61
N THR A 217 -16.01 15.87 -2.64
CA THR A 217 -16.12 17.10 -3.48
C THR A 217 -15.89 18.32 -2.62
#